data_622f253b43fdeada606ba1cc9bc791ab
#
_entry.id   622f253b43fdeada606ba1cc9bc791ab
#
_cell.length_a   1.000
_cell.length_b   1.000
_cell.length_c   1.000
_cell.angle_alpha   90.00
_cell.angle_beta   90.00
_cell.angle_gamma   90.00
#
_symmetry.space_group_name_H-M   'P 1'
#
loop_
_entity.id
_entity.type
_entity.pdbx_description
1 polymer ?
#
loop_
_entity_poly.entity_id
_entity_poly.type
_entity_poly.pdbx_seq_one_letter_code
_entity_poly.pdbx_strand_id
1 'polypeptide(L)'
;MKHGLGIDDSPEYKPVRDFVKTVQPPPSCKRYVEDHVPSALPMCAPHVPWLVAEASKVAASKLELGKAGPLEPQQLFALVLYTLDVRHNGGAEEENFFKCLNDKLRERDFEILQKLEGYLYFLMSAFEKLPPEPEETFFRGVPKSALPIIEENYKSGRHVHWSGLTSVSTDRRQAENFASQEGPGGVVFHVRARTGRAIFPYSAIPIEKEVILLPNFKAHVSEGLTKAGDFFELKLTEAREDTFVF
;
A
#
# COMPACT_ATOMS: atom_id res chain seq x y z
N MET A 1 -9.80 13.56 -8.98
CA MET A 1 -9.15 12.31 -8.52
C MET A 1 -9.90 11.79 -7.31
N LYS A 2 -10.41 10.56 -7.36
CA LYS A 2 -10.99 9.93 -6.17
C LYS A 2 -9.81 9.39 -5.34
N HIS A 3 -9.36 10.15 -4.36
CA HIS A 3 -8.43 9.63 -3.36
C HIS A 3 -9.07 8.40 -2.72
N GLY A 4 -8.40 7.25 -2.75
CA GLY A 4 -8.94 5.95 -2.36
C GLY A 4 -9.28 5.77 -0.87
N LEU A 5 -10.01 6.72 -0.32
CA LEU A 5 -10.55 6.79 1.04
C LEU A 5 -12.06 6.42 1.04
N GLY A 6 -12.51 5.68 0.01
CA GLY A 6 -13.91 5.29 -0.12
C GLY A 6 -14.34 4.26 0.93
N ILE A 7 -15.55 4.41 1.41
CA ILE A 7 -16.26 3.39 2.19
C ILE A 7 -16.85 2.44 1.17
N ASP A 8 -16.69 1.15 1.39
CA ASP A 8 -17.24 0.12 0.53
C ASP A 8 -18.10 -0.85 1.34
N ASP A 9 -19.39 -0.80 1.10
CA ASP A 9 -20.42 -1.62 1.73
C ASP A 9 -20.88 -2.79 0.81
N SER A 10 -20.13 -3.09 -0.28
CA SER A 10 -20.54 -4.13 -1.24
C SER A 10 -20.27 -5.55 -0.70
N PRO A 11 -21.29 -6.42 -0.59
CA PRO A 11 -21.16 -7.78 -0.06
C PRO A 11 -20.51 -8.78 -1.02
N GLU A 12 -20.26 -8.44 -2.28
CA GLU A 12 -19.79 -9.38 -3.32
C GLU A 12 -18.25 -9.41 -3.48
N TYR A 13 -17.51 -8.79 -2.59
CA TYR A 13 -16.07 -8.63 -2.74
C TYR A 13 -15.29 -9.89 -2.36
N LYS A 14 -14.65 -10.54 -3.34
CA LYS A 14 -13.62 -11.56 -3.06
C LYS A 14 -12.30 -10.85 -2.73
N PRO A 15 -11.68 -11.13 -1.58
CA PRO A 15 -10.38 -10.54 -1.24
C PRO A 15 -9.33 -10.83 -2.31
N VAL A 16 -8.52 -9.83 -2.67
CA VAL A 16 -7.37 -10.02 -3.60
C VAL A 16 -6.47 -11.16 -3.14
N ARG A 17 -6.34 -11.35 -1.83
CA ARG A 17 -5.62 -12.47 -1.22
C ARG A 17 -6.15 -13.84 -1.67
N ASP A 18 -7.47 -14.01 -1.76
CA ASP A 18 -8.07 -15.30 -2.16
C ASP A 18 -7.98 -15.48 -3.69
N PHE A 19 -8.05 -14.41 -4.45
CA PHE A 19 -7.80 -14.41 -5.89
C PHE A 19 -6.38 -14.92 -6.20
N VAL A 20 -5.37 -14.42 -5.50
CA VAL A 20 -3.96 -14.79 -5.70
C VAL A 20 -3.66 -16.23 -5.30
N LYS A 21 -4.40 -16.81 -4.33
CA LYS A 21 -4.20 -18.21 -3.88
C LYS A 21 -4.48 -19.26 -4.96
N THR A 22 -5.25 -18.91 -5.98
CA THR A 22 -5.61 -19.83 -7.08
C THR A 22 -4.66 -19.74 -8.27
N VAL A 23 -3.73 -18.79 -8.26
CA VAL A 23 -2.80 -18.52 -9.35
C VAL A 23 -1.60 -19.46 -9.27
N GLN A 24 -1.21 -20.03 -10.40
CA GLN A 24 0.07 -20.71 -10.52
C GLN A 24 1.20 -19.67 -10.62
N PRO A 25 2.26 -19.79 -9.78
CA PRO A 25 3.35 -18.83 -9.82
C PRO A 25 4.05 -18.89 -11.18
N PRO A 26 4.28 -17.72 -11.82
CA PRO A 26 5.09 -17.69 -13.01
C PRO A 26 6.56 -18.03 -12.66
N PRO A 27 7.34 -18.52 -13.64
CA PRO A 27 8.73 -18.94 -13.39
C PRO A 27 9.64 -17.75 -13.00
N SER A 28 9.27 -16.52 -13.32
CA SER A 28 10.03 -15.33 -13.02
C SER A 28 9.13 -14.12 -12.82
N CYS A 29 9.17 -13.53 -11.61
CA CYS A 29 8.49 -12.27 -11.32
C CYS A 29 8.98 -11.12 -12.20
N LYS A 30 10.31 -11.01 -12.35
CA LYS A 30 10.93 -9.99 -13.21
C LYS A 30 10.38 -10.03 -14.63
N ARG A 31 10.46 -11.20 -15.27
CA ARG A 31 9.99 -11.36 -16.66
C ARG A 31 8.48 -11.12 -16.77
N TYR A 32 7.73 -11.57 -15.78
CA TYR A 32 6.30 -11.31 -15.73
C TYR A 32 5.98 -9.81 -15.73
N VAL A 33 6.72 -9.03 -14.93
CA VAL A 33 6.57 -7.56 -14.89
C VAL A 33 6.90 -6.95 -16.27
N GLU A 34 8.01 -7.35 -16.89
CA GLU A 34 8.42 -6.86 -18.22
C GLU A 34 7.36 -7.14 -19.29
N ASP A 35 6.75 -8.32 -19.27
CA ASP A 35 5.82 -8.78 -20.28
C ASP A 35 4.38 -8.25 -20.08
N HIS A 36 3.91 -8.03 -18.86
CA HIS A 36 2.50 -7.77 -18.57
C HIS A 36 2.20 -6.36 -18.05
N VAL A 37 3.08 -5.78 -17.22
CA VAL A 37 2.83 -4.48 -16.60
C VAL A 37 2.65 -3.36 -17.61
N PRO A 38 3.41 -3.26 -18.73
CA PRO A 38 3.20 -2.19 -19.69
C PRO A 38 1.79 -2.13 -20.28
N SER A 39 1.17 -3.29 -20.50
CA SER A 39 -0.19 -3.37 -21.03
C SER A 39 -1.27 -3.21 -19.96
N ALA A 40 -1.00 -3.66 -18.75
CA ALA A 40 -1.93 -3.59 -17.63
C ALA A 40 -1.98 -2.21 -16.97
N LEU A 41 -0.82 -1.56 -16.85
CA LEU A 41 -0.65 -0.25 -16.20
C LEU A 41 0.08 0.72 -17.15
N PRO A 42 -0.59 1.23 -18.17
CA PRO A 42 0.05 2.02 -19.24
C PRO A 42 0.69 3.32 -18.73
N MET A 43 0.22 3.90 -17.62
CA MET A 43 0.82 5.11 -17.05
C MET A 43 2.24 4.88 -16.53
N CYS A 44 2.53 3.73 -15.91
CA CYS A 44 3.88 3.42 -15.45
C CYS A 44 4.73 2.69 -16.51
N ALA A 45 4.16 2.33 -17.66
CA ALA A 45 4.84 1.56 -18.70
C ALA A 45 6.19 2.14 -19.16
N PRO A 46 6.35 3.46 -19.36
CA PRO A 46 7.63 4.05 -19.73
C PRO A 46 8.76 3.81 -18.71
N HIS A 47 8.40 3.61 -17.45
CA HIS A 47 9.34 3.42 -16.34
C HIS A 47 9.64 1.95 -16.04
N VAL A 48 8.91 0.98 -16.63
CA VAL A 48 9.08 -0.44 -16.34
C VAL A 48 10.52 -0.92 -16.52
N PRO A 49 11.27 -0.54 -17.58
CA PRO A 49 12.67 -0.95 -17.72
C PRO A 49 13.55 -0.49 -16.55
N TRP A 50 13.39 0.76 -16.11
CA TRP A 50 14.12 1.30 -14.95
C TRP A 50 13.69 0.63 -13.65
N LEU A 51 12.38 0.49 -13.41
CA LEU A 51 11.83 -0.17 -12.23
C LEU A 51 12.37 -1.59 -12.08
N VAL A 52 12.39 -2.35 -13.16
CA VAL A 52 12.91 -3.72 -13.16
C VAL A 52 14.42 -3.76 -12.91
N ALA A 53 15.17 -2.87 -13.53
CA ALA A 53 16.62 -2.80 -13.34
C ALA A 53 16.97 -2.43 -11.89
N GLU A 54 16.33 -1.39 -11.35
CA GLU A 54 16.61 -0.91 -9.99
C GLU A 54 16.12 -1.90 -8.92
N ALA A 55 14.93 -2.50 -9.11
CA ALA A 55 14.44 -3.55 -8.22
C ALA A 55 15.39 -4.76 -8.19
N SER A 56 15.90 -5.18 -9.35
CA SER A 56 16.87 -6.28 -9.44
C SER A 56 18.17 -5.96 -8.71
N LYS A 57 18.70 -4.76 -8.87
CA LYS A 57 19.94 -4.29 -8.21
C LYS A 57 19.78 -4.24 -6.70
N VAL A 58 18.69 -3.60 -6.20
CA VAL A 58 18.43 -3.47 -4.77
C VAL A 58 18.19 -4.83 -4.14
N ALA A 59 17.39 -5.70 -4.78
CA ALA A 59 17.12 -7.04 -4.27
C ALA A 59 18.40 -7.89 -4.21
N ALA A 60 19.24 -7.87 -5.25
CA ALA A 60 20.52 -8.57 -5.26
C ALA A 60 21.43 -8.12 -4.13
N SER A 61 21.58 -6.80 -3.94
CA SER A 61 22.39 -6.25 -2.84
C SER A 61 21.86 -6.68 -1.46
N LYS A 62 20.53 -6.71 -1.26
CA LYS A 62 19.96 -7.19 0.01
C LYS A 62 20.21 -8.68 0.25
N LEU A 63 20.14 -9.50 -0.80
CA LEU A 63 20.48 -10.93 -0.72
C LEU A 63 21.95 -11.16 -0.36
N GLU A 64 22.86 -10.48 -1.03
CA GLU A 64 24.31 -10.55 -0.75
C GLU A 64 24.66 -10.12 0.68
N LEU A 65 23.94 -9.13 1.20
CA LEU A 65 24.11 -8.63 2.57
C LEU A 65 23.39 -9.47 3.64
N GLY A 66 22.70 -10.55 3.26
CA GLY A 66 21.89 -11.36 4.19
C GLY A 66 20.68 -10.62 4.76
N LYS A 67 20.20 -9.58 4.08
CA LYS A 67 19.08 -8.71 4.52
C LYS A 67 17.73 -9.08 3.88
N ALA A 68 17.63 -10.24 3.26
CA ALA A 68 16.39 -10.72 2.65
C ALA A 68 15.37 -11.26 3.68
N GLY A 69 15.80 -11.52 4.91
CA GLY A 69 14.94 -12.13 5.94
C GLY A 69 14.34 -13.46 5.47
N PRO A 70 13.01 -13.65 5.62
CA PRO A 70 12.34 -14.88 5.21
C PRO A 70 11.98 -14.90 3.71
N LEU A 71 12.27 -13.83 2.97
CA LEU A 71 11.82 -13.65 1.58
C LEU A 71 12.72 -14.39 0.59
N GLU A 72 12.11 -15.07 -0.34
CA GLU A 72 12.78 -15.62 -1.51
C GLU A 72 13.15 -14.51 -2.51
N PRO A 73 14.12 -14.75 -3.41
CA PRO A 73 14.59 -13.70 -4.34
C PRO A 73 13.48 -13.02 -5.15
N GLN A 74 12.49 -13.77 -5.61
CA GLN A 74 11.38 -13.23 -6.40
C GLN A 74 10.37 -12.44 -5.58
N GLN A 75 10.16 -12.85 -4.33
CA GLN A 75 9.32 -12.13 -3.38
C GLN A 75 9.98 -10.81 -2.97
N LEU A 76 11.28 -10.84 -2.70
CA LEU A 76 12.06 -9.64 -2.41
C LEU A 76 12.06 -8.68 -3.59
N PHE A 77 12.25 -9.17 -4.82
CA PHE A 77 12.14 -8.36 -6.03
C PHE A 77 10.78 -7.68 -6.14
N ALA A 78 9.68 -8.43 -5.96
CA ALA A 78 8.32 -7.89 -6.04
C ALA A 78 8.08 -6.80 -5.00
N LEU A 79 8.55 -7.01 -3.77
CA LEU A 79 8.40 -6.04 -2.69
C LEU A 79 9.26 -4.79 -2.92
N VAL A 80 10.51 -4.95 -3.33
CA VAL A 80 11.38 -3.80 -3.67
C VAL A 80 10.76 -2.99 -4.81
N LEU A 81 10.28 -3.64 -5.87
CA LEU A 81 9.64 -2.96 -7.00
C LEU A 81 8.43 -2.12 -6.55
N TYR A 82 7.62 -2.63 -5.62
CA TYR A 82 6.49 -1.90 -5.05
C TYR A 82 6.90 -0.59 -4.36
N THR A 83 8.10 -0.54 -3.77
CA THR A 83 8.60 0.60 -3.00
C THR A 83 9.43 1.62 -3.80
N LEU A 84 9.62 1.39 -5.10
CA LEU A 84 10.37 2.32 -5.94
C LEU A 84 9.56 3.54 -6.33
N ASP A 85 10.21 4.71 -6.29
CA ASP A 85 9.63 5.98 -6.69
C ASP A 85 10.22 6.45 -8.02
N VAL A 86 9.38 6.48 -9.07
CA VAL A 86 9.79 6.88 -10.42
C VAL A 86 10.23 8.35 -10.52
N ARG A 87 9.91 9.19 -9.51
CA ARG A 87 10.40 10.57 -9.45
C ARG A 87 11.93 10.63 -9.43
N HIS A 88 12.60 9.60 -8.90
CA HIS A 88 14.06 9.45 -8.95
C HIS A 88 14.59 9.19 -10.37
N ASN A 89 13.70 8.86 -11.30
CA ASN A 89 14.00 8.65 -12.73
C ASN A 89 13.28 9.67 -13.63
N GLY A 90 12.93 10.83 -13.09
CA GLY A 90 12.28 11.91 -13.85
C GLY A 90 10.80 11.69 -14.18
N GLY A 91 10.16 10.69 -13.58
CA GLY A 91 8.73 10.42 -13.72
C GLY A 91 7.87 11.34 -12.84
N ALA A 92 6.58 11.39 -13.12
CA ALA A 92 5.58 12.06 -12.30
C ALA A 92 5.07 11.11 -11.19
N GLU A 93 4.45 11.69 -10.16
CA GLU A 93 3.92 10.90 -9.03
C GLU A 93 2.84 9.90 -9.49
N GLU A 94 2.01 10.30 -10.46
CA GLU A 94 0.94 9.47 -11.03
C GLU A 94 1.46 8.25 -11.79
N GLU A 95 2.72 8.28 -12.22
CA GLU A 95 3.38 7.22 -12.97
C GLU A 95 4.04 6.16 -12.06
N ASN A 96 3.97 6.35 -10.74
CA ASN A 96 4.47 5.38 -9.79
C ASN A 96 3.73 4.06 -9.89
N PHE A 97 4.49 2.95 -9.95
CA PHE A 97 3.95 1.61 -10.03
C PHE A 97 2.99 1.29 -8.87
N PHE A 98 3.40 1.61 -7.64
CA PHE A 98 2.56 1.39 -6.46
C PHE A 98 1.24 2.16 -6.52
N LYS A 99 1.26 3.37 -7.09
CA LYS A 99 0.06 4.19 -7.25
C LYS A 99 -0.88 3.60 -8.30
N CYS A 100 -0.35 3.28 -9.49
CA CYS A 100 -1.11 2.64 -10.56
C CYS A 100 -1.75 1.34 -10.09
N LEU A 101 -1.00 0.49 -9.39
CA LEU A 101 -1.50 -0.77 -8.84
C LEU A 101 -2.62 -0.53 -7.80
N ASN A 102 -2.39 0.38 -6.85
CA ASN A 102 -3.37 0.68 -5.81
C ASN A 102 -4.66 1.31 -6.36
N ASP A 103 -4.58 2.09 -7.44
CA ASP A 103 -5.77 2.59 -8.11
C ASP A 103 -6.62 1.43 -8.65
N LYS A 104 -6.00 0.42 -9.29
CA LYS A 104 -6.69 -0.77 -9.77
C LYS A 104 -7.27 -1.64 -8.65
N LEU A 105 -6.57 -1.74 -7.52
CA LEU A 105 -7.08 -2.41 -6.33
C LEU A 105 -8.31 -1.68 -5.75
N ARG A 106 -8.28 -0.36 -5.71
CA ARG A 106 -9.41 0.46 -5.23
C ARG A 106 -10.60 0.48 -6.17
N GLU A 107 -10.32 0.53 -7.48
CA GLU A 107 -11.34 0.45 -8.53
C GLU A 107 -11.95 -0.95 -8.65
N ARG A 108 -11.31 -1.97 -8.08
CA ARG A 108 -11.66 -3.39 -8.24
C ARG A 108 -11.71 -3.79 -9.70
N ASP A 109 -10.75 -3.32 -10.45
CA ASP A 109 -10.61 -3.61 -11.88
C ASP A 109 -10.06 -5.05 -12.04
N PHE A 110 -10.95 -6.02 -11.88
CA PHE A 110 -10.57 -7.44 -11.92
C PHE A 110 -9.94 -7.87 -13.23
N GLU A 111 -10.32 -7.27 -14.36
CA GLU A 111 -9.70 -7.56 -15.65
C GLU A 111 -8.23 -7.18 -15.66
N ILE A 112 -7.89 -6.00 -15.14
CA ILE A 112 -6.50 -5.56 -15.02
C ILE A 112 -5.77 -6.32 -13.93
N LEU A 113 -6.40 -6.56 -12.78
CA LEU A 113 -5.79 -7.33 -11.68
C LEU A 113 -5.46 -8.76 -12.09
N GLN A 114 -6.25 -9.37 -12.98
CA GLN A 114 -5.97 -10.67 -13.56
C GLN A 114 -4.71 -10.64 -14.44
N LYS A 115 -4.50 -9.56 -15.20
CA LYS A 115 -3.25 -9.36 -15.96
C LYS A 115 -2.02 -9.14 -15.08
N LEU A 116 -2.21 -8.82 -13.80
CA LEU A 116 -1.15 -8.60 -12.81
C LEU A 116 -1.03 -9.77 -11.81
N GLU A 117 -1.79 -10.84 -11.99
CA GLU A 117 -1.90 -11.96 -11.03
C GLU A 117 -0.56 -12.57 -10.65
N GLY A 118 0.35 -12.75 -11.62
CA GLY A 118 1.67 -13.34 -11.35
C GLY A 118 2.57 -12.43 -10.51
N TYR A 119 2.51 -11.11 -10.71
CA TYR A 119 3.19 -10.16 -9.84
C TYR A 119 2.55 -10.14 -8.44
N LEU A 120 1.22 -10.05 -8.39
CA LEU A 120 0.47 -10.04 -7.13
C LEU A 120 0.71 -11.32 -6.32
N TYR A 121 0.87 -12.48 -6.98
CA TYR A 121 1.26 -13.71 -6.32
C TYR A 121 2.54 -13.54 -5.50
N PHE A 122 3.61 -13.01 -6.10
CA PHE A 122 4.88 -12.82 -5.39
C PHE A 122 4.80 -11.76 -4.31
N LEU A 123 4.12 -10.65 -4.57
CA LEU A 123 3.96 -9.59 -3.59
C LEU A 123 3.14 -10.05 -2.37
N MET A 124 2.00 -10.71 -2.59
CA MET A 124 1.16 -11.18 -1.50
C MET A 124 1.81 -12.32 -0.71
N SER A 125 2.49 -13.24 -1.40
CA SER A 125 3.25 -14.30 -0.72
C SER A 125 4.46 -13.76 0.07
N ALA A 126 5.04 -12.63 -0.34
CA ALA A 126 6.02 -11.91 0.47
C ALA A 126 5.39 -11.43 1.78
N PHE A 127 4.25 -10.75 1.71
CA PHE A 127 3.55 -10.29 2.91
C PHE A 127 3.12 -11.41 3.85
N GLU A 128 2.74 -12.58 3.33
CA GLU A 128 2.40 -13.75 4.14
C GLU A 128 3.58 -14.29 4.95
N LYS A 129 4.81 -14.17 4.42
CA LYS A 129 6.04 -14.57 5.12
C LYS A 129 6.50 -13.56 6.17
N LEU A 130 6.08 -12.29 6.05
CA LEU A 130 6.44 -11.28 7.03
C LEU A 130 5.53 -11.41 8.26
N PRO A 131 6.10 -11.42 9.48
CA PRO A 131 5.27 -11.42 10.69
C PRO A 131 4.46 -10.12 10.77
N PRO A 132 3.25 -10.17 11.35
CA PRO A 132 2.54 -8.96 11.69
C PRO A 132 3.31 -8.18 12.74
N GLU A 133 3.27 -6.86 12.65
CA GLU A 133 3.77 -6.00 13.70
C GLU A 133 2.92 -6.17 14.98
N PRO A 134 3.52 -5.99 16.17
CA PRO A 134 2.74 -5.89 17.39
C PRO A 134 1.65 -4.81 17.26
N GLU A 135 0.55 -4.99 18.00
CA GLU A 135 -0.52 -3.98 17.97
C GLU A 135 0.01 -2.64 18.48
N GLU A 136 0.07 -1.67 17.58
CA GLU A 136 0.53 -0.32 17.90
C GLU A 136 -0.21 0.73 17.06
N THR A 137 0.10 2.00 17.29
CA THR A 137 -0.42 3.11 16.51
C THR A 137 0.56 3.46 15.40
N PHE A 138 0.12 3.28 14.17
CA PHE A 138 0.80 3.73 12.96
C PHE A 138 0.24 5.08 12.51
N PHE A 139 0.99 5.78 11.65
CA PHE A 139 0.64 7.10 11.16
C PHE A 139 0.56 7.11 9.63
N ARG A 140 -0.45 7.82 9.10
CA ARG A 140 -0.58 8.07 7.67
C ARG A 140 -0.94 9.52 7.44
N GLY A 141 -0.14 10.21 6.64
CA GLY A 141 -0.42 11.57 6.20
C GLY A 141 -1.13 11.60 4.86
N VAL A 142 -2.09 12.50 4.70
CA VAL A 142 -2.69 12.82 3.41
C VAL A 142 -2.81 14.34 3.27
N PRO A 143 -2.63 14.88 2.04
CA PRO A 143 -2.64 16.32 1.82
C PRO A 143 -4.03 16.91 2.03
N LYS A 144 -4.10 18.23 2.15
CA LYS A 144 -5.35 18.98 2.42
C LYS A 144 -6.43 18.80 1.36
N SER A 145 -6.06 18.49 0.13
CA SER A 145 -7.01 18.19 -0.94
C SER A 145 -7.92 16.99 -0.63
N ALA A 146 -7.50 16.08 0.26
CA ALA A 146 -8.31 14.96 0.71
C ALA A 146 -9.30 15.33 1.84
N LEU A 147 -9.16 16.50 2.48
CA LEU A 147 -9.95 16.89 3.65
C LEU A 147 -11.47 16.82 3.42
N PRO A 148 -12.05 17.32 2.30
CA PRO A 148 -13.50 17.26 2.09
C PRO A 148 -14.06 15.83 2.09
N ILE A 149 -13.34 14.89 1.47
CA ILE A 149 -13.73 13.47 1.44
C ILE A 149 -13.64 12.85 2.84
N ILE A 150 -12.61 13.23 3.62
CA ILE A 150 -12.43 12.75 4.97
C ILE A 150 -13.52 13.28 5.89
N GLU A 151 -13.84 14.57 5.82
CA GLU A 151 -14.92 15.19 6.60
C GLU A 151 -16.27 14.53 6.33
N GLU A 152 -16.54 14.14 5.10
CA GLU A 152 -17.80 13.47 4.74
C GLU A 152 -17.84 12.02 5.25
N ASN A 153 -16.74 11.27 5.09
CA ASN A 153 -16.75 9.82 5.19
C ASN A 153 -16.21 9.28 6.52
N TYR A 154 -15.42 10.03 7.27
CA TYR A 154 -14.76 9.55 8.49
C TYR A 154 -15.38 10.13 9.77
N LYS A 155 -16.68 9.91 9.95
CA LYS A 155 -17.40 10.31 11.17
C LYS A 155 -17.13 9.33 12.31
N SER A 156 -17.04 9.81 13.56
CA SER A 156 -16.85 8.96 14.75
C SER A 156 -17.89 7.81 14.78
N GLY A 157 -17.43 6.62 15.09
CA GLY A 157 -18.22 5.39 15.11
C GLY A 157 -18.46 4.74 13.73
N ARG A 158 -18.10 5.38 12.63
CA ARG A 158 -18.28 4.82 11.29
C ARG A 158 -17.24 3.76 10.98
N HIS A 159 -17.64 2.71 10.26
CA HIS A 159 -16.71 1.72 9.72
C HIS A 159 -16.12 2.21 8.42
N VAL A 160 -14.85 1.88 8.21
CA VAL A 160 -14.10 2.21 6.98
C VAL A 160 -13.43 0.95 6.44
N HIS A 161 -13.32 0.88 5.13
CA HIS A 161 -12.73 -0.24 4.43
C HIS A 161 -11.73 0.29 3.40
N TRP A 162 -10.47 -0.15 3.51
CA TRP A 162 -9.41 0.21 2.56
C TRP A 162 -9.10 -0.99 1.67
N SER A 163 -9.55 -0.94 0.43
CA SER A 163 -9.42 -2.06 -0.53
C SER A 163 -8.03 -2.22 -1.12
N GLY A 164 -7.21 -1.17 -1.15
CA GLY A 164 -5.83 -1.23 -1.63
C GLY A 164 -4.81 -1.53 -0.54
N LEU A 165 -3.56 -1.74 -0.95
CA LEU A 165 -2.41 -1.72 -0.05
C LEU A 165 -2.25 -0.31 0.53
N THR A 166 -2.19 -0.21 1.83
CA THR A 166 -2.14 1.09 2.50
C THR A 166 -0.85 1.27 3.27
N SER A 167 -0.04 2.20 2.81
CA SER A 167 1.20 2.59 3.48
C SER A 167 0.89 3.41 4.73
N VAL A 168 1.49 3.01 5.85
CA VAL A 168 1.53 3.73 7.12
C VAL A 168 2.97 3.71 7.63
N SER A 169 3.31 4.55 8.59
CA SER A 169 4.66 4.61 9.19
C SER A 169 4.60 4.47 10.70
N THR A 170 5.64 3.88 11.28
CA THR A 170 5.87 3.94 12.73
C THR A 170 6.36 5.33 13.18
N ASP A 171 6.80 6.18 12.24
CA ASP A 171 7.29 7.53 12.51
C ASP A 171 6.25 8.57 12.10
N ARG A 172 5.65 9.23 13.10
CA ARG A 172 4.66 10.30 12.89
C ARG A 172 5.17 11.42 11.98
N ARG A 173 6.47 11.74 12.01
CA ARG A 173 7.06 12.80 11.16
C ARG A 173 6.93 12.49 9.67
N GLN A 174 6.99 11.20 9.30
CA GLN A 174 6.76 10.82 7.91
C GLN A 174 5.33 11.15 7.48
N ALA A 175 4.34 10.84 8.32
CA ALA A 175 2.96 11.20 8.05
C ALA A 175 2.75 12.73 7.97
N GLU A 176 3.37 13.50 8.87
CA GLU A 176 3.33 14.96 8.83
C GLU A 176 3.95 15.52 7.55
N ASN A 177 5.07 14.96 7.07
CA ASN A 177 5.68 15.33 5.79
C ASN A 177 4.71 15.12 4.62
N PHE A 178 4.02 13.99 4.56
CA PHE A 178 3.02 13.73 3.53
C PHE A 178 1.79 14.65 3.67
N ALA A 179 1.33 14.91 4.88
CA ALA A 179 0.21 15.81 5.13
C ALA A 179 0.53 17.26 4.72
N SER A 180 1.81 17.66 4.78
CA SER A 180 2.28 19.02 4.46
C SER A 180 2.54 19.28 2.98
N GLN A 181 2.45 18.27 2.10
CA GLN A 181 2.84 18.41 0.68
C GLN A 181 2.12 19.54 -0.05
N GLU A 182 0.90 19.88 0.34
CA GLU A 182 0.12 21.00 -0.21
C GLU A 182 0.02 22.19 0.77
N GLY A 183 0.91 22.26 1.76
CA GLY A 183 0.89 23.25 2.83
C GLY A 183 0.04 22.83 4.04
N PRO A 184 -0.25 23.74 4.97
CA PRO A 184 -1.03 23.45 6.18
C PRO A 184 -2.46 22.97 5.88
N GLY A 185 -3.02 22.15 6.78
CA GLY A 185 -4.40 21.67 6.71
C GLY A 185 -4.54 20.24 6.17
N GLY A 186 -3.44 19.51 6.00
CA GLY A 186 -3.51 18.08 5.73
C GLY A 186 -3.96 17.27 6.94
N VAL A 187 -4.21 15.98 6.75
CA VAL A 187 -4.75 15.09 7.78
C VAL A 187 -3.72 14.02 8.15
N VAL A 188 -3.52 13.83 9.45
CA VAL A 188 -2.73 12.73 10.01
C VAL A 188 -3.68 11.71 10.63
N PHE A 189 -3.72 10.53 10.06
CA PHE A 189 -4.41 9.38 10.60
C PHE A 189 -3.54 8.71 11.67
N HIS A 190 -4.11 8.45 12.82
CA HIS A 190 -3.58 7.55 13.85
C HIS A 190 -4.29 6.21 13.69
N VAL A 191 -3.61 5.20 13.21
CA VAL A 191 -4.21 3.90 12.89
C VAL A 191 -3.71 2.85 13.88
N ARG A 192 -4.52 2.50 14.85
CA ARG A 192 -4.24 1.38 15.74
C ARG A 192 -4.53 0.08 15.03
N ALA A 193 -3.46 -0.66 14.70
CA ALA A 193 -3.57 -1.89 13.93
C ALA A 193 -2.64 -2.99 14.47
N ARG A 194 -2.99 -4.27 14.16
CA ARG A 194 -2.26 -5.48 14.55
C ARG A 194 -1.89 -6.36 13.35
N THR A 195 -2.39 -6.01 12.16
CA THR A 195 -2.15 -6.82 10.94
C THR A 195 -1.16 -6.19 9.99
N GLY A 196 -0.56 -5.05 10.37
CA GLY A 196 0.47 -4.38 9.59
C GLY A 196 1.69 -5.27 9.34
N ARG A 197 2.36 -5.07 8.21
CA ARG A 197 3.59 -5.76 7.82
C ARG A 197 4.69 -4.74 7.62
N ALA A 198 5.74 -4.78 8.45
CA ALA A 198 6.90 -3.92 8.27
C ALA A 198 7.65 -4.31 7.01
N ILE A 199 7.75 -3.40 6.07
CA ILE A 199 8.47 -3.61 4.81
C ILE A 199 9.75 -2.78 4.72
N PHE A 200 9.96 -1.83 5.62
CA PHE A 200 11.12 -0.95 5.59
C PHE A 200 12.49 -1.69 5.58
N PRO A 201 12.68 -2.88 6.20
CA PRO A 201 13.95 -3.59 6.08
C PRO A 201 14.25 -4.06 4.65
N TYR A 202 13.20 -4.26 3.86
CA TYR A 202 13.22 -4.80 2.50
C TYR A 202 13.02 -3.72 1.43
N SER A 203 12.46 -2.57 1.79
CA SER A 203 12.16 -1.44 0.92
C SER A 203 13.41 -0.85 0.25
N ALA A 204 13.21 -0.22 -0.91
CA ALA A 204 14.21 0.64 -1.53
C ALA A 204 14.45 1.93 -0.72
N ILE A 205 13.47 2.36 0.11
CA ILE A 205 13.51 3.59 0.91
C ILE A 205 13.28 3.27 2.40
N PRO A 206 14.27 2.66 3.10
CA PRO A 206 14.07 2.21 4.48
C PRO A 206 13.78 3.32 5.50
N ILE A 207 14.17 4.57 5.18
CA ILE A 207 14.01 5.73 6.08
C ILE A 207 12.54 6.07 6.34
N GLU A 208 11.64 5.68 5.45
CA GLU A 208 10.19 5.92 5.62
C GLU A 208 9.56 5.07 6.72
N LYS A 209 10.29 4.06 7.23
CA LYS A 209 9.80 3.11 8.25
C LYS A 209 8.41 2.57 7.92
N GLU A 210 8.25 2.21 6.65
CA GLU A 210 6.97 1.85 6.07
C GLU A 210 6.47 0.51 6.59
N VAL A 211 5.20 0.51 6.96
CA VAL A 211 4.39 -0.66 7.29
C VAL A 211 3.21 -0.70 6.32
N ILE A 212 2.89 -1.86 5.79
CA ILE A 212 1.75 -2.03 4.89
C ILE A 212 0.58 -2.67 5.62
N LEU A 213 -0.56 -2.01 5.57
CA LEU A 213 -1.86 -2.61 5.85
C LEU A 213 -2.34 -3.28 4.56
N LEU A 214 -2.65 -4.58 4.65
CA LEU A 214 -2.99 -5.39 3.49
C LEU A 214 -4.36 -4.98 2.89
N PRO A 215 -4.63 -5.33 1.62
CA PRO A 215 -5.92 -5.07 1.00
C PRO A 215 -7.08 -5.60 1.85
N ASN A 216 -8.18 -4.87 1.84
CA ASN A 216 -9.36 -5.11 2.68
C ASN A 216 -9.15 -4.86 4.18
N PHE A 217 -8.24 -3.97 4.51
CA PHE A 217 -8.12 -3.48 5.88
C PHE A 217 -9.43 -2.83 6.33
N LYS A 218 -9.96 -3.30 7.45
CA LYS A 218 -11.21 -2.80 8.05
C LYS A 218 -10.91 -2.13 9.38
N ALA A 219 -11.49 -0.97 9.60
CA ALA A 219 -11.36 -0.23 10.84
C ALA A 219 -12.66 0.50 11.18
N HIS A 220 -12.78 0.97 12.41
CA HIS A 220 -13.78 1.95 12.80
C HIS A 220 -13.11 3.27 13.19
N VAL A 221 -13.80 4.37 12.95
CA VAL A 221 -13.37 5.70 13.37
C VAL A 221 -13.60 5.81 14.88
N SER A 222 -12.53 5.66 15.66
CA SER A 222 -12.62 5.76 17.13
C SER A 222 -12.71 7.19 17.60
N GLU A 223 -12.05 8.13 16.92
CA GLU A 223 -12.19 9.58 17.12
C GLU A 223 -12.27 10.25 15.76
N GLY A 224 -13.30 11.07 15.57
CA GLY A 224 -13.50 11.85 14.35
C GLY A 224 -12.45 12.95 14.17
N LEU A 225 -12.57 13.70 13.09
CA LEU A 225 -11.63 14.73 12.70
C LEU A 225 -11.56 15.84 13.74
N THR A 226 -10.35 16.16 14.21
CA THR A 226 -10.07 17.24 15.15
C THR A 226 -8.90 18.08 14.66
N LYS A 227 -8.91 19.39 14.90
CA LYS A 227 -7.79 20.27 14.53
C LYS A 227 -6.68 20.18 15.56
N ALA A 228 -5.43 19.97 15.12
CA ALA A 228 -4.24 19.87 15.95
C ALA A 228 -3.07 20.65 15.30
N GLY A 229 -2.93 21.91 15.69
CA GLY A 229 -1.91 22.79 15.09
C GLY A 229 -2.13 23.02 13.59
N ASP A 230 -1.12 22.70 12.78
CA ASP A 230 -1.14 22.83 11.33
C ASP A 230 -1.87 21.70 10.62
N PHE A 231 -2.28 20.65 11.33
CA PHE A 231 -2.93 19.45 10.80
C PHE A 231 -4.32 19.26 11.35
N PHE A 232 -5.08 18.40 10.70
CA PHE A 232 -6.20 17.70 11.29
C PHE A 232 -5.78 16.29 11.67
N GLU A 233 -6.34 15.76 12.74
CA GLU A 233 -6.08 14.40 13.21
C GLU A 233 -7.36 13.60 13.31
N LEU A 234 -7.23 12.30 13.13
CA LEU A 234 -8.34 11.37 13.16
C LEU A 234 -7.81 10.00 13.60
N LYS A 235 -8.57 9.27 14.41
CA LYS A 235 -8.13 7.97 14.92
C LYS A 235 -8.98 6.84 14.38
N LEU A 236 -8.29 5.82 13.90
CA LEU A 236 -8.87 4.56 13.46
C LEU A 236 -8.40 3.42 14.37
N THR A 237 -9.29 2.48 14.62
CA THR A 237 -8.94 1.22 15.28
C THR A 237 -9.35 0.07 14.37
N GLU A 238 -8.39 -0.83 14.09
CA GLU A 238 -8.64 -2.02 13.29
C GLU A 238 -9.80 -2.83 13.86
N ALA A 239 -10.73 -3.21 13.02
CA ALA A 239 -11.84 -4.04 13.41
C ALA A 239 -11.40 -5.47 13.70
N ARG A 240 -11.98 -6.09 14.73
CA ARG A 240 -11.79 -7.53 14.97
C ARG A 240 -12.61 -8.32 13.96
N GLU A 241 -12.10 -9.46 13.50
CA GLU A 241 -12.76 -10.29 12.48
C GLU A 241 -14.19 -10.67 12.86
N ASP A 242 -14.47 -10.83 14.15
CA ASP A 242 -15.80 -11.18 14.68
C ASP A 242 -16.85 -10.06 14.56
N THR A 243 -16.44 -8.85 14.16
CA THR A 243 -17.35 -7.68 14.09
C THR A 243 -18.06 -7.58 12.73
N PHE A 244 -17.68 -8.38 11.75
CA PHE A 244 -18.25 -8.41 10.41
C PHE A 244 -18.73 -9.84 10.07
N VAL A 245 -19.87 -10.21 10.60
CA VAL A 245 -20.66 -11.31 10.08
C VAL A 245 -21.44 -10.78 8.88
N PHE A 246 -21.08 -11.24 7.68
CA PHE A 246 -21.87 -11.04 6.47
C PHE A 246 -22.61 -12.32 6.13
#